data_08967e53c600deef0cb6bf25bf08e0a8
#
_entry.id   08967e53c600deef0cb6bf25bf08e0a8
#
_cell.length_a   1.000
_cell.length_b   1.000
_cell.length_c   1.000
_cell.angle_alpha   90.00
_cell.angle_beta   90.00
_cell.angle_gamma   90.00
#
_symmetry.space_group_name_H-M   'P 1'
#
loop_
_entity.id
_entity.type
_entity.pdbx_description
1 polymer ?
#
loop_
_entity_poly.entity_id
_entity_poly.type
_entity_poly.pdbx_seq_one_letter_code
_entity_poly.pdbx_strand_id
1 'polypeptide(L)'
;LVLGSGKKVTSGKDGTGGAFGLNNFWAEGNELLEKAFAFGTGAFVARAENAVVNKSGAVVPDSRCTPGIEYVDALSIIPLTVKKSKITECAFVSEITVKGKRCCYLETHTKDDSGNYVIENEYFVIDGLNLKKTDLPEGVAERINTGSPRPWFAIIYPNIANNIRDNNGMGISVYANALDNLLGVDLCFNNFLRDFV
;
A
#
# COMPACT_ATOMS: atom_id res chain seq x y z
N LEU A 1 16.56 7.70 4.96
CA LEU A 1 16.72 7.36 3.54
C LEU A 1 15.82 8.32 2.76
N VAL A 2 16.37 9.12 1.89
CA VAL A 2 15.59 10.02 1.05
C VAL A 2 15.61 9.44 -0.35
N LEU A 3 14.46 9.35 -1.01
CA LEU A 3 14.41 9.06 -2.44
C LEU A 3 15.17 10.18 -3.14
N GLY A 4 16.39 9.87 -3.61
CA GLY A 4 17.27 10.87 -4.18
C GLY A 4 16.63 11.54 -5.40
N SER A 5 16.62 12.86 -5.43
CA SER A 5 16.21 13.67 -6.60
C SER A 5 17.19 13.58 -7.78
N GLY A 6 18.10 12.62 -7.76
CA GLY A 6 19.16 12.46 -8.74
C GLY A 6 18.69 11.88 -10.06
N LYS A 7 18.39 12.71 -10.99
CA LYS A 7 17.86 12.66 -12.34
C LYS A 7 16.35 12.91 -12.37
N LYS A 8 15.99 14.05 -12.94
CA LYS A 8 14.62 14.34 -13.37
C LYS A 8 14.13 13.17 -14.21
N VAL A 9 13.25 12.34 -13.65
CA VAL A 9 12.46 11.40 -14.43
C VAL A 9 11.41 12.24 -15.13
N THR A 10 11.77 12.78 -16.27
CA THR A 10 10.83 13.51 -17.12
C THR A 10 10.03 12.49 -17.90
N SER A 11 8.91 12.07 -17.36
CA SER A 11 7.92 11.24 -18.06
C SER A 11 6.72 12.08 -18.52
N GLY A 12 6.98 13.19 -19.16
CA GLY A 12 5.93 14.03 -19.72
C GLY A 12 6.53 15.04 -20.70
N LYS A 13 5.83 15.36 -21.77
CA LYS A 13 6.23 16.34 -22.78
C LYS A 13 6.34 17.76 -22.23
N ASP A 14 5.78 18.02 -21.05
CA ASP A 14 5.68 19.32 -20.39
C ASP A 14 6.71 19.55 -19.28
N GLY A 15 7.56 18.57 -18.98
CA GLY A 15 8.57 18.67 -17.91
C GLY A 15 8.01 18.66 -16.48
N THR A 16 6.71 18.43 -16.28
CA THR A 16 6.05 18.42 -14.96
C THR A 16 6.25 17.14 -14.17
N GLY A 17 7.02 16.18 -14.69
CA GLY A 17 7.29 14.90 -14.04
C GLY A 17 6.27 13.80 -14.33
N GLY A 18 5.27 14.05 -15.20
CA GLY A 18 4.27 13.08 -15.63
C GLY A 18 3.52 12.46 -14.45
N ALA A 19 3.27 11.15 -14.50
CA ALA A 19 2.54 10.43 -13.47
C ALA A 19 3.15 10.61 -12.06
N PHE A 20 4.45 10.69 -11.91
CA PHE A 20 5.11 10.92 -10.63
C PHE A 20 4.87 12.32 -10.07
N GLY A 21 4.88 13.34 -10.94
CA GLY A 21 4.56 14.71 -10.54
C GLY A 21 3.11 14.87 -10.11
N LEU A 22 2.18 14.28 -10.89
CA LEU A 22 0.74 14.30 -10.58
C LEU A 22 0.41 13.63 -9.24
N ASN A 23 1.16 12.61 -8.86
CA ASN A 23 0.95 11.84 -7.63
C ASN A 23 1.86 12.27 -6.47
N ASN A 24 2.50 13.41 -6.54
CA ASN A 24 3.39 13.94 -5.50
C ASN A 24 4.43 12.90 -4.99
N PHE A 25 4.93 12.07 -5.90
CA PHE A 25 5.72 10.86 -5.60
C PHE A 25 6.90 11.11 -4.66
N TRP A 26 7.56 12.27 -4.79
CA TRP A 26 8.75 12.54 -3.99
C TRP A 26 8.44 12.84 -2.52
N ALA A 27 7.31 13.49 -2.23
CA ALA A 27 6.90 13.77 -0.87
C ALA A 27 6.23 12.54 -0.23
N GLU A 28 5.17 12.04 -0.85
CA GLU A 28 4.39 10.89 -0.35
C GLU A 28 5.23 9.59 -0.30
N GLY A 29 6.09 9.38 -1.30
CA GLY A 29 6.98 8.23 -1.33
C GLY A 29 8.05 8.27 -0.23
N ASN A 30 8.55 9.46 0.16
CA ASN A 30 9.44 9.59 1.31
C ASN A 30 8.71 9.30 2.62
N GLU A 31 7.49 9.82 2.79
CA GLU A 31 6.66 9.51 3.96
C GLU A 31 6.37 8.00 4.06
N LEU A 32 6.04 7.35 2.93
CA LEU A 32 5.88 5.90 2.89
C LEU A 32 7.14 5.16 3.29
N LEU A 33 8.33 5.62 2.85
CA LEU A 33 9.60 5.01 3.27
C LEU A 33 9.80 5.11 4.79
N GLU A 34 9.53 6.26 5.40
CA GLU A 34 9.61 6.42 6.86
C GLU A 34 8.66 5.44 7.57
N LYS A 35 7.41 5.33 7.11
CA LYS A 35 6.43 4.38 7.62
C LYS A 35 6.89 2.92 7.41
N ALA A 36 7.44 2.59 6.24
CA ALA A 36 7.95 1.25 5.97
C ALA A 36 9.13 0.88 6.88
N PHE A 37 10.00 1.82 7.21
CA PHE A 37 11.08 1.61 8.18
C PHE A 37 10.54 1.43 9.60
N ALA A 38 9.51 2.20 9.98
CA ALA A 38 8.88 2.11 11.29
C ALA A 38 8.06 0.82 11.47
N PHE A 39 7.29 0.41 10.47
CA PHE A 39 6.36 -0.73 10.55
C PHE A 39 6.88 -2.00 9.85
N GLY A 40 8.00 -1.92 9.16
CA GLY A 40 8.66 -3.05 8.50
C GLY A 40 8.22 -3.26 7.05
N THR A 41 7.12 -2.69 6.59
CA THR A 41 6.62 -2.89 5.22
C THR A 41 5.84 -1.67 4.76
N GLY A 42 5.90 -1.41 3.46
CA GLY A 42 5.04 -0.47 2.76
C GLY A 42 4.79 -0.94 1.34
N ALA A 43 3.85 -0.32 0.65
CA ALA A 43 3.57 -0.63 -0.75
C ALA A 43 3.27 0.63 -1.57
N PHE A 44 3.76 0.64 -2.79
CA PHE A 44 3.26 1.50 -3.87
C PHE A 44 2.22 0.71 -4.64
N VAL A 45 1.02 1.25 -4.81
CA VAL A 45 -0.06 0.63 -5.59
C VAL A 45 -0.41 1.55 -6.75
N ALA A 46 -0.26 1.05 -7.97
CA ALA A 46 -0.66 1.79 -9.16
C ALA A 46 -2.15 1.59 -9.41
N ARG A 47 -2.87 2.66 -9.67
CA ARG A 47 -4.30 2.66 -9.97
C ARG A 47 -4.59 3.30 -11.33
N ALA A 48 -5.66 2.87 -11.94
CA ALA A 48 -6.24 3.51 -13.11
C ALA A 48 -7.50 4.26 -12.66
N GLU A 49 -7.35 5.53 -12.31
CA GLU A 49 -8.45 6.38 -11.89
C GLU A 49 -9.37 6.72 -13.07
N ASN A 50 -10.68 6.72 -12.83
CA ASN A 50 -11.71 6.91 -13.85
C ASN A 50 -11.60 5.91 -15.02
N ALA A 51 -11.12 4.70 -14.74
CA ALA A 51 -11.03 3.65 -15.74
C ALA A 51 -12.42 3.16 -16.16
N VAL A 52 -12.67 3.17 -17.46
CA VAL A 52 -13.83 2.51 -18.05
C VAL A 52 -13.42 1.09 -18.39
N VAL A 53 -14.17 0.11 -17.89
CA VAL A 53 -13.93 -1.30 -18.20
C VAL A 53 -15.04 -1.84 -19.09
N ASN A 54 -14.68 -2.74 -20.00
CA ASN A 54 -15.65 -3.47 -20.81
C ASN A 54 -16.25 -4.64 -20.02
N LYS A 55 -17.15 -5.40 -20.64
CA LYS A 55 -17.82 -6.57 -20.02
C LYS A 55 -16.85 -7.67 -19.58
N SER A 56 -15.64 -7.73 -20.12
CA SER A 56 -14.60 -8.68 -19.74
C SER A 56 -13.68 -8.15 -18.63
N GLY A 57 -13.91 -6.93 -18.11
CA GLY A 57 -13.05 -6.28 -17.11
C GLY A 57 -11.78 -5.64 -17.69
N ALA A 58 -11.57 -5.67 -19.02
CA ALA A 58 -10.42 -5.01 -19.61
C ALA A 58 -10.62 -3.50 -19.67
N VAL A 59 -9.58 -2.75 -19.31
CA VAL A 59 -9.61 -1.28 -19.37
C VAL A 59 -9.74 -0.82 -20.81
N VAL A 60 -10.75 -0.01 -21.08
CA VAL A 60 -10.94 0.63 -22.38
C VAL A 60 -10.15 1.95 -22.37
N PRO A 61 -9.31 2.21 -23.37
CA PRO A 61 -8.61 3.48 -23.47
C PRO A 61 -9.60 4.65 -23.48
N ASP A 62 -9.51 5.51 -22.50
CA ASP A 62 -10.30 6.74 -22.38
C ASP A 62 -9.35 7.88 -21.97
N SER A 63 -9.57 9.07 -22.52
CA SER A 63 -8.79 10.26 -22.20
C SER A 63 -8.95 10.73 -20.75
N ARG A 64 -9.99 10.26 -20.05
CA ARG A 64 -10.26 10.55 -18.64
C ARG A 64 -9.54 9.62 -17.67
N CYS A 65 -9.02 8.49 -18.15
CA CYS A 65 -8.26 7.57 -17.35
C CYS A 65 -6.89 8.19 -17.01
N THR A 66 -6.61 8.35 -15.73
CA THR A 66 -5.34 8.89 -15.23
C THR A 66 -4.63 7.86 -14.35
N PRO A 67 -3.28 7.77 -14.43
CA PRO A 67 -2.52 6.91 -13.54
C PRO A 67 -2.45 7.54 -12.15
N GLY A 68 -2.92 6.81 -11.15
CA GLY A 68 -2.77 7.12 -9.73
C GLY A 68 -1.69 6.26 -9.08
N ILE A 69 -1.10 6.76 -8.01
CA ILE A 69 -0.22 5.99 -7.11
C ILE A 69 -0.74 6.16 -5.70
N GLU A 70 -1.06 5.05 -5.06
CA GLU A 70 -1.39 5.03 -3.65
C GLU A 70 -0.20 4.55 -2.83
N TYR A 71 -0.05 5.14 -1.65
CA TYR A 71 1.06 4.92 -0.72
C TYR A 71 0.50 4.21 0.51
N VAL A 72 0.72 2.90 0.59
CA VAL A 72 0.05 2.01 1.56
C VAL A 72 1.04 1.55 2.62
N ASP A 73 0.73 1.78 3.89
CA ASP A 73 1.53 1.30 5.01
C ASP A 73 1.25 -0.18 5.37
N ALA A 74 2.07 -0.73 6.25
CA ALA A 74 2.02 -2.14 6.62
C ALA A 74 0.68 -2.59 7.20
N LEU A 75 -0.07 -1.71 7.88
CA LEU A 75 -1.33 -2.06 8.55
C LEU A 75 -2.46 -2.29 7.55
N SER A 76 -2.31 -1.74 6.36
CA SER A 76 -3.28 -1.83 5.28
C SER A 76 -2.94 -2.91 4.24
N ILE A 77 -1.87 -3.68 4.45
CA ILE A 77 -1.40 -4.71 3.52
C ILE A 77 -1.76 -6.10 4.07
N ILE A 78 -2.53 -6.87 3.30
CA ILE A 78 -2.91 -8.25 3.62
C ILE A 78 -2.29 -9.19 2.57
N PRO A 79 -1.20 -9.90 2.89
CA PRO A 79 -0.64 -10.89 1.99
C PRO A 79 -1.62 -12.05 1.78
N LEU A 80 -1.90 -12.39 0.52
CA LEU A 80 -2.75 -13.54 0.16
C LEU A 80 -1.92 -14.74 -0.26
N THR A 81 -0.92 -14.51 -1.10
CA THR A 81 0.00 -15.56 -1.57
C THR A 81 1.44 -15.11 -1.43
N VAL A 82 2.23 -15.93 -0.73
CA VAL A 82 3.66 -15.69 -0.54
C VAL A 82 4.47 -16.82 -1.18
N LYS A 83 5.37 -16.47 -2.09
CA LYS A 83 6.28 -17.43 -2.75
C LYS A 83 7.72 -16.99 -2.54
N LYS A 84 8.54 -17.86 -1.94
CA LYS A 84 9.98 -17.58 -1.68
C LYS A 84 10.17 -16.23 -0.97
N SER A 85 9.45 -16.02 0.12
CA SER A 85 9.48 -14.79 0.94
C SER A 85 9.01 -13.51 0.22
N LYS A 86 8.38 -13.64 -0.93
CA LYS A 86 7.84 -12.49 -1.69
C LYS A 86 6.33 -12.60 -1.77
N ILE A 87 5.65 -11.49 -1.48
CA ILE A 87 4.21 -11.36 -1.69
C ILE A 87 3.97 -11.31 -3.19
N THR A 88 3.18 -12.26 -3.69
CA THR A 88 2.81 -12.36 -5.10
C THR A 88 1.35 -12.01 -5.36
N GLU A 89 0.48 -12.15 -4.35
CA GLU A 89 -0.90 -11.70 -4.36
C GLU A 89 -1.20 -11.03 -3.03
N CYS A 90 -1.94 -9.94 -3.07
CA CYS A 90 -2.12 -9.05 -1.94
C CYS A 90 -3.49 -8.38 -1.98
N ALA A 91 -4.05 -8.11 -0.81
CA ALA A 91 -5.18 -7.21 -0.66
C ALA A 91 -4.74 -5.95 0.09
N PHE A 92 -5.28 -4.81 -0.31
CA PHE A 92 -5.08 -3.52 0.31
C PHE A 92 -6.39 -3.02 0.90
N VAL A 93 -6.34 -2.58 2.16
CA VAL A 93 -7.51 -2.12 2.91
C VAL A 93 -7.36 -0.65 3.22
N SER A 94 -8.37 0.15 2.88
CA SER A 94 -8.41 1.57 3.22
C SER A 94 -9.68 1.87 4.00
N GLU A 95 -9.56 2.52 5.16
CA GLU A 95 -10.71 3.06 5.88
C GLU A 95 -10.94 4.49 5.45
N ILE A 96 -12.16 4.78 5.00
CA ILE A 96 -12.57 6.12 4.55
C ILE A 96 -13.87 6.52 5.22
N THR A 97 -14.08 7.82 5.38
CA THR A 97 -15.34 8.36 5.89
C THR A 97 -16.10 9.05 4.77
N VAL A 98 -17.30 8.54 4.45
CA VAL A 98 -18.15 9.11 3.41
C VAL A 98 -19.48 9.54 4.03
N LYS A 99 -19.80 10.84 3.92
CA LYS A 99 -21.03 11.44 4.48
C LYS A 99 -21.25 11.07 5.96
N GLY A 100 -20.18 11.08 6.75
CA GLY A 100 -20.20 10.77 8.18
C GLY A 100 -20.30 9.28 8.54
N LYS A 101 -20.27 8.37 7.56
CA LYS A 101 -20.24 6.93 7.77
C LYS A 101 -18.82 6.41 7.55
N ARG A 102 -18.35 5.56 8.47
CA ARG A 102 -17.08 4.83 8.29
C ARG A 102 -17.29 3.72 7.26
N CYS A 103 -16.40 3.64 6.33
CA CYS A 103 -16.44 2.68 5.24
C CYS A 103 -15.06 2.03 5.09
N CYS A 104 -15.06 0.81 4.58
CA CYS A 104 -13.85 0.05 4.27
C CYS A 104 -13.85 -0.22 2.76
N TYR A 105 -12.78 0.15 2.10
CA TYR A 105 -12.51 -0.19 0.72
C TYR A 105 -11.45 -1.28 0.67
N LEU A 106 -11.74 -2.34 -0.05
CA LEU A 106 -10.86 -3.49 -0.22
C LEU A 106 -10.50 -3.63 -1.70
N GLU A 107 -9.21 -3.58 -2.00
CA GLU A 107 -8.65 -3.79 -3.33
C GLU A 107 -7.80 -5.05 -3.31
N THR A 108 -8.17 -6.07 -4.08
CA THR A 108 -7.54 -7.38 -4.09
C THR A 108 -6.83 -7.61 -5.42
N HIS A 109 -5.54 -7.92 -5.36
CA HIS A 109 -4.71 -8.24 -6.52
C HIS A 109 -4.37 -9.73 -6.53
N THR A 110 -5.01 -10.49 -7.40
CA THR A 110 -4.81 -11.94 -7.58
C THR A 110 -4.43 -12.27 -9.01
N LYS A 111 -4.02 -13.50 -9.27
CA LYS A 111 -3.75 -14.01 -10.62
C LYS A 111 -4.89 -14.87 -11.10
N ASP A 112 -5.28 -14.66 -12.37
CA ASP A 112 -6.18 -15.56 -13.08
C ASP A 112 -5.47 -16.86 -13.52
N ASP A 113 -6.23 -17.78 -14.11
CA ASP A 113 -5.73 -19.06 -14.63
C ASP A 113 -4.67 -18.89 -15.74
N SER A 114 -4.65 -17.75 -16.41
CA SER A 114 -3.67 -17.39 -17.44
C SER A 114 -2.38 -16.79 -16.84
N GLY A 115 -2.36 -16.55 -15.53
CA GLY A 115 -1.25 -15.95 -14.82
C GLY A 115 -1.18 -14.42 -14.88
N ASN A 116 -2.20 -13.77 -15.44
CA ASN A 116 -2.32 -12.31 -15.46
C ASN A 116 -2.95 -11.80 -14.16
N TYR A 117 -2.59 -10.59 -13.74
CA TYR A 117 -3.20 -9.98 -12.57
C TYR A 117 -4.61 -9.48 -12.87
N VAL A 118 -5.48 -9.73 -11.91
CA VAL A 118 -6.84 -9.21 -11.81
C VAL A 118 -6.94 -8.41 -10.53
N ILE A 119 -7.56 -7.24 -10.62
CA ILE A 119 -7.85 -6.38 -9.47
C ILE A 119 -9.36 -6.44 -9.22
N GLU A 120 -9.75 -6.76 -8.00
CA GLU A 120 -11.14 -6.78 -7.57
C GLU A 120 -11.34 -5.76 -6.45
N ASN A 121 -12.36 -4.92 -6.60
CA ASN A 121 -12.67 -3.83 -5.69
C ASN A 121 -13.99 -4.11 -4.98
N GLU A 122 -13.98 -4.00 -3.66
CA GLU A 122 -15.15 -4.16 -2.82
C GLU A 122 -15.26 -3.00 -1.83
N TYR A 123 -16.49 -2.65 -1.49
CA TYR A 123 -16.79 -1.55 -0.60
C TYR A 123 -17.78 -1.95 0.48
N PHE A 124 -17.46 -1.61 1.72
CA PHE A 124 -18.24 -2.01 2.89
C PHE A 124 -18.53 -0.80 3.78
N VAL A 125 -19.72 -0.71 4.30
CA VAL A 125 -20.06 0.21 5.40
C VAL A 125 -19.78 -0.51 6.71
N ILE A 126 -19.09 0.18 7.63
CA ILE A 126 -18.77 -0.32 8.97
C ILE A 126 -19.91 0.10 9.90
N ASP A 127 -20.63 -0.90 10.43
CA ASP A 127 -21.70 -0.70 11.42
C ASP A 127 -21.35 -1.48 12.69
N GLY A 128 -20.75 -0.78 13.65
CA GLY A 128 -20.18 -1.39 14.85
C GLY A 128 -19.07 -2.39 14.51
N LEU A 129 -19.32 -3.69 14.76
CA LEU A 129 -18.41 -4.79 14.42
C LEU A 129 -18.77 -5.50 13.11
N ASN A 130 -19.81 -5.04 12.41
CA ASN A 130 -20.29 -5.67 11.19
C ASN A 130 -19.83 -4.89 9.95
N LEU A 131 -19.47 -5.63 8.90
CA LEU A 131 -19.20 -5.10 7.57
C LEU A 131 -20.39 -5.44 6.66
N LYS A 132 -20.99 -4.42 6.07
CA LYS A 132 -22.08 -4.59 5.10
C LYS A 132 -21.57 -4.16 3.73
N LYS A 133 -21.50 -5.12 2.79
CA LYS A 133 -21.13 -4.81 1.40
C LYS A 133 -22.15 -3.83 0.81
N THR A 134 -21.64 -2.84 0.09
CA THR A 134 -22.42 -1.79 -0.56
C THR A 134 -21.85 -1.51 -1.95
N ASP A 135 -22.55 -0.69 -2.73
CA ASP A 135 -22.11 -0.33 -4.07
C ASP A 135 -20.80 0.47 -4.03
N LEU A 136 -19.97 0.23 -5.03
CA LEU A 136 -18.72 0.95 -5.21
C LEU A 136 -18.99 2.44 -5.48
N PRO A 137 -18.07 3.33 -5.08
CA PRO A 137 -18.12 4.74 -5.46
C PRO A 137 -18.11 4.90 -6.98
N GLU A 138 -18.68 6.00 -7.46
CA GLU A 138 -18.66 6.35 -8.88
C GLU A 138 -17.22 6.45 -9.39
N GLY A 139 -16.96 5.87 -10.57
CA GLY A 139 -15.65 5.86 -11.20
C GLY A 139 -14.73 4.71 -10.79
N VAL A 140 -15.14 3.86 -9.84
CA VAL A 140 -14.40 2.67 -9.43
C VAL A 140 -14.99 1.42 -10.11
N ALA A 141 -14.19 0.73 -10.90
CA ALA A 141 -14.59 -0.52 -11.53
C ALA A 141 -14.54 -1.68 -10.53
N GLU A 142 -15.54 -2.54 -10.49
CA GLU A 142 -15.60 -3.70 -9.61
C GLU A 142 -14.47 -4.70 -9.91
N ARG A 143 -14.17 -4.89 -11.21
CA ARG A 143 -13.12 -5.81 -11.64
C ARG A 143 -12.33 -5.23 -12.80
N ILE A 144 -11.00 -5.30 -12.69
CA ILE A 144 -10.06 -4.86 -13.71
C ILE A 144 -9.16 -6.04 -14.10
N ASN A 145 -9.22 -6.45 -15.36
CA ASN A 145 -8.27 -7.40 -15.94
C ASN A 145 -7.09 -6.61 -16.51
N THR A 146 -5.92 -6.73 -15.88
CA THR A 146 -4.76 -5.94 -16.28
C THR A 146 -4.14 -6.41 -17.60
N GLY A 147 -4.41 -7.65 -18.00
CA GLY A 147 -3.79 -8.29 -19.17
C GLY A 147 -2.28 -8.47 -19.04
N SER A 148 -1.75 -8.35 -17.83
CA SER A 148 -0.31 -8.38 -17.56
C SER A 148 0.04 -9.37 -16.44
N PRO A 149 1.11 -10.15 -16.59
CA PRO A 149 1.63 -10.99 -15.51
C PRO A 149 2.39 -10.20 -14.43
N ARG A 150 2.56 -8.88 -14.62
CA ARG A 150 3.21 -7.98 -13.67
C ARG A 150 2.19 -7.37 -12.73
N PRO A 151 2.44 -7.37 -11.40
CA PRO A 151 1.56 -6.73 -10.44
C PRO A 151 1.55 -5.21 -10.64
N TRP A 152 0.42 -4.59 -10.28
CA TRP A 152 0.31 -3.13 -10.19
C TRP A 152 0.68 -2.61 -8.79
N PHE A 153 1.38 -3.41 -8.03
CA PHE A 153 1.92 -3.01 -6.74
C PHE A 153 3.40 -3.36 -6.62
N ALA A 154 4.10 -2.63 -5.77
CA ALA A 154 5.48 -2.90 -5.40
C ALA A 154 5.61 -2.83 -3.87
N ILE A 155 5.95 -3.95 -3.25
CA ILE A 155 6.19 -4.00 -1.81
C ILE A 155 7.61 -3.53 -1.52
N ILE A 156 7.75 -2.70 -0.49
CA ILE A 156 9.03 -2.22 0.02
C ILE A 156 9.21 -2.65 1.46
N TYR A 157 10.42 -3.01 1.82
CA TYR A 157 10.81 -3.31 3.19
C TYR A 157 12.21 -2.78 3.50
N PRO A 158 12.51 -2.54 4.80
CA PRO A 158 13.88 -2.35 5.24
C PRO A 158 14.72 -3.58 4.84
N ASN A 159 15.99 -3.36 4.51
CA ASN A 159 16.90 -4.46 4.21
C ASN A 159 17.40 -5.16 5.49
N ILE A 160 16.45 -5.67 6.28
CA ILE A 160 16.67 -6.38 7.54
C ILE A 160 15.94 -7.72 7.45
N ALA A 161 16.63 -8.80 7.84
CA ALA A 161 16.01 -10.11 7.85
C ALA A 161 14.92 -10.19 8.92
N ASN A 162 13.73 -10.67 8.55
CA ASN A 162 12.68 -10.95 9.51
C ASN A 162 13.03 -12.25 10.27
N ASN A 163 13.41 -12.07 11.55
CA ASN A 163 13.78 -13.15 12.47
C ASN A 163 12.72 -13.36 13.58
N ILE A 164 11.57 -12.67 13.51
CA ILE A 164 10.57 -12.68 14.58
C ILE A 164 9.43 -13.65 14.28
N ARG A 165 9.05 -13.82 13.03
CA ARG A 165 7.93 -14.67 12.63
C ARG A 165 8.20 -15.47 11.36
N ASP A 166 7.45 -16.56 11.24
CA ASP A 166 7.34 -17.33 10.01
C ASP A 166 6.98 -16.43 8.84
N ASN A 167 7.52 -16.80 7.71
CA ASN A 167 7.61 -16.07 6.48
C ASN A 167 6.24 -15.77 5.84
N ASN A 168 5.59 -14.71 6.32
CA ASN A 168 4.37 -14.17 5.72
C ASN A 168 4.65 -13.15 4.59
N GLY A 169 5.92 -13.02 4.18
CA GLY A 169 6.35 -12.05 3.18
C GLY A 169 6.42 -10.60 3.66
N MET A 170 6.11 -10.33 4.94
CA MET A 170 6.23 -9.00 5.53
C MET A 170 7.63 -8.80 6.13
N GLY A 171 8.13 -7.57 6.07
CA GLY A 171 9.35 -7.16 6.74
C GLY A 171 9.14 -6.87 8.23
N ILE A 172 10.21 -6.46 8.90
CA ILE A 172 10.16 -6.00 10.30
C ILE A 172 10.68 -4.57 10.41
N SER A 173 10.21 -3.88 11.45
CA SER A 173 10.70 -2.55 11.80
C SER A 173 12.22 -2.53 11.98
N VAL A 174 12.87 -1.44 11.60
CA VAL A 174 14.30 -1.23 11.87
C VAL A 174 14.61 -1.21 13.37
N TYR A 175 13.61 -0.94 14.20
CA TYR A 175 13.73 -0.92 15.66
C TYR A 175 13.45 -2.29 16.30
N ALA A 176 12.96 -3.27 15.54
CA ALA A 176 12.48 -4.54 16.09
C ALA A 176 13.52 -5.24 16.98
N ASN A 177 14.77 -5.29 16.55
CA ASN A 177 15.87 -5.93 17.29
C ASN A 177 16.43 -5.06 18.45
N ALA A 178 16.00 -3.82 18.57
CA ALA A 178 16.46 -2.88 19.60
C ALA A 178 15.39 -2.61 20.67
N LEU A 179 14.18 -3.16 20.56
CA LEU A 179 13.05 -2.85 21.43
C LEU A 179 13.36 -3.12 22.91
N ASP A 180 13.98 -4.24 23.24
CA ASP A 180 14.33 -4.58 24.62
C ASP A 180 15.37 -3.61 25.21
N ASN A 181 16.34 -3.18 24.40
CA ASN A 181 17.32 -2.21 24.80
C ASN A 181 16.70 -0.83 25.00
N LEU A 182 15.78 -0.41 24.12
CA LEU A 182 15.06 0.85 24.27
C LEU A 182 14.19 0.84 25.52
N LEU A 183 13.49 -0.26 25.80
CA LEU A 183 12.72 -0.43 27.02
C LEU A 183 13.61 -0.35 28.27
N GLY A 184 14.79 -0.97 28.23
CA GLY A 184 15.78 -0.90 29.31
C GLY A 184 16.23 0.53 29.58
N VAL A 185 16.52 1.31 28.55
CA VAL A 185 16.87 2.74 28.67
C VAL A 185 15.72 3.54 29.29
N ASP A 186 14.49 3.30 28.85
CA ASP A 186 13.30 4.00 29.34
C ASP A 186 13.06 3.72 30.83
N LEU A 187 13.21 2.45 31.25
CA LEU A 187 13.12 2.05 32.67
C LEU A 187 14.21 2.69 33.50
N CYS A 188 15.46 2.71 33.03
CA CYS A 188 16.56 3.36 33.74
C CYS A 188 16.35 4.87 33.90
N PHE A 189 15.87 5.53 32.82
CA PHE A 189 15.56 6.95 32.85
C PHE A 189 14.44 7.29 33.84
N ASN A 190 13.37 6.52 33.84
CA ASN A 190 12.25 6.68 34.75
C ASN A 190 12.65 6.45 36.21
N ASN A 191 13.51 5.47 36.50
CA ASN A 191 14.06 5.26 37.85
C ASN A 191 14.94 6.41 38.27
N PHE A 192 15.81 6.90 37.38
CA PHE A 192 16.64 8.07 37.64
C PHE A 192 15.80 9.29 38.01
N LEU A 193 14.77 9.61 37.25
CA LEU A 193 13.87 10.74 37.56
C LEU A 193 13.21 10.58 38.95
N ARG A 194 12.81 9.35 39.31
CA ARG A 194 12.15 9.07 40.59
C ARG A 194 13.06 9.23 41.78
N ASP A 195 14.37 9.03 41.60
CA ASP A 195 15.37 9.19 42.69
C ASP A 195 15.73 10.66 42.93
N PHE A 196 15.35 11.58 42.05
CA PHE A 196 15.65 13.01 42.15
C PHE A 196 14.40 13.90 42.35
N VAL A 197 13.22 13.31 42.46
CA VAL A 197 11.93 13.98 42.72
C VAL A 197 11.38 13.50 44.07
#